data_a1804c87df101c7033046b4c9b8cd48c
#
_entry.id   a1804c87df101c7033046b4c9b8cd48c
#
_cell.length_a   1.000
_cell.length_b   1.000
_cell.length_c   1.000
_cell.angle_alpha   90.00
_cell.angle_beta   90.00
_cell.angle_gamma   90.00
#
_symmetry.space_group_name_H-M   'P 1'
#
loop_
_entity.id
_entity.type
_entity.pdbx_description
1 polymer ?
#
loop_
_entity_poly.entity_id
_entity_poly.type
_entity_poly.pdbx_seq_one_letter_code
_entity_poly.pdbx_strand_id
1 'polypeptide(L)'
;IEDAEALRRVPHVEHVDPSAQGNADVEAEGKSRRVTVYGVGHEMAQTFRMKVQLGKFLPPDDPSAARAFVVLGSKVKQELFGTVNPLGSRIRIGSERYRVIGVMESKGQVLGFDLDDTVYIPVSRALELFNRAGLMEVHVTYHSNAPLDRVVKGIKTVLLARHGREDFTITPQQQMLEVMGSVLDVLTFAVGALGGISLL
;
A
#
# COMPACT_ATOMS: atom_id res chain seq x y z
N ILE A 1 11.43 4.53 7.96
CA ILE A 1 10.37 5.35 8.57
C ILE A 1 10.81 6.80 8.66
N GLU A 2 11.98 7.06 9.23
CA GLU A 2 12.51 8.42 9.37
C GLU A 2 12.62 9.19 8.05
N ASP A 3 12.96 8.52 6.96
CA ASP A 3 13.00 9.14 5.63
C ASP A 3 11.60 9.57 5.18
N ALA A 4 10.59 8.75 5.41
CA ALA A 4 9.20 9.10 5.11
C ALA A 4 8.75 10.32 5.91
N GLU A 5 9.09 10.38 7.20
CA GLU A 5 8.76 11.55 8.03
C GLU A 5 9.49 12.82 7.57
N ALA A 6 10.73 12.69 7.09
CA ALA A 6 11.47 13.82 6.53
C ALA A 6 10.82 14.35 5.24
N LEU A 7 10.25 13.48 4.42
CA LEU A 7 9.58 13.87 3.17
C LEU A 7 8.30 14.68 3.39
N ARG A 8 7.66 14.58 4.56
CA ARG A 8 6.49 15.42 4.90
C ARG A 8 6.80 16.92 4.91
N ARG A 9 8.06 17.30 5.04
CA ARG A 9 8.52 18.69 5.06
C ARG A 9 8.80 19.26 3.67
N VAL A 10 8.76 18.45 2.62
CA VAL A 10 8.96 18.90 1.25
C VAL A 10 7.78 19.78 0.84
N PRO A 11 8.01 20.98 0.27
CA PRO A 11 6.93 21.85 -0.19
C PRO A 11 6.01 21.14 -1.18
N HIS A 12 4.72 21.41 -1.08
CA HIS A 12 3.64 20.84 -1.91
C HIS A 12 3.33 19.36 -1.68
N VAL A 13 3.98 18.68 -0.76
CA VAL A 13 3.64 17.31 -0.37
C VAL A 13 2.39 17.33 0.51
N GLU A 14 1.39 16.51 0.16
CA GLU A 14 0.15 16.35 0.92
C GLU A 14 0.20 15.15 1.86
N HIS A 15 0.53 13.98 1.31
CA HIS A 15 0.59 12.72 2.05
C HIS A 15 1.89 12.00 1.77
N VAL A 16 2.38 11.28 2.76
CA VAL A 16 3.54 10.40 2.66
C VAL A 16 3.14 9.05 3.25
N ASP A 17 3.06 8.04 2.39
CA ASP A 17 2.63 6.69 2.77
C ASP A 17 3.79 5.72 2.64
N PRO A 18 4.49 5.44 3.75
CA PRO A 18 5.52 4.41 3.79
C PRO A 18 4.88 3.03 3.69
N SER A 19 5.50 2.10 2.96
CA SER A 19 4.99 0.75 2.83
C SER A 19 6.06 -0.32 2.90
N ALA A 20 5.66 -1.46 3.44
CA ALA A 20 6.38 -2.72 3.38
C ALA A 20 5.36 -3.83 3.18
N GLN A 21 5.72 -4.88 2.45
CA GLN A 21 4.80 -6.00 2.23
C GLN A 21 5.51 -7.33 2.36
N GLY A 22 4.75 -8.33 2.63
CA GLY A 22 5.19 -9.73 2.68
C GLY A 22 3.99 -10.65 2.78
N ASN A 23 4.26 -11.93 2.86
CA ASN A 23 3.21 -12.94 3.06
C ASN A 23 3.38 -13.57 4.44
N ALA A 24 2.28 -13.80 5.13
CA ALA A 24 2.26 -14.47 6.41
C ALA A 24 0.98 -15.28 6.58
N ASP A 25 1.03 -16.24 7.48
CA ASP A 25 -0.15 -16.98 7.90
C ASP A 25 -0.91 -16.18 8.95
N VAL A 26 -2.20 -16.00 8.73
CA VAL A 26 -3.12 -15.36 9.65
C VAL A 26 -3.99 -16.44 10.28
N GLU A 27 -4.00 -16.48 11.60
CA GLU A 27 -4.77 -17.45 12.38
C GLU A 27 -5.83 -16.76 13.23
N ALA A 28 -7.07 -17.21 13.06
CA ALA A 28 -8.23 -16.74 13.81
C ALA A 28 -9.32 -17.81 13.81
N GLU A 29 -10.09 -17.89 14.90
CA GLU A 29 -11.24 -18.80 15.01
C GLU A 29 -10.91 -20.28 14.67
N GLY A 30 -9.70 -20.74 15.01
CA GLY A 30 -9.23 -22.09 14.69
C GLY A 30 -8.90 -22.34 13.22
N LYS A 31 -8.90 -21.31 12.41
CA LYS A 31 -8.57 -21.35 10.98
C LYS A 31 -7.28 -20.63 10.71
N SER A 32 -6.58 -21.03 9.65
CA SER A 32 -5.37 -20.37 9.16
C SER A 32 -5.50 -20.09 7.68
N ARG A 33 -4.96 -18.95 7.26
CA ARG A 33 -4.95 -18.53 5.86
C ARG A 33 -3.67 -17.76 5.56
N ARG A 34 -3.00 -18.13 4.48
CA ARG A 34 -1.85 -17.36 4.00
C ARG A 34 -2.33 -16.18 3.18
N VAL A 35 -1.93 -14.98 3.59
CA VAL A 35 -2.36 -13.72 3.00
C VAL A 35 -1.18 -12.79 2.72
N THR A 36 -1.43 -11.79 1.88
CA THR A 36 -0.50 -10.66 1.75
C THR A 36 -0.71 -9.73 2.93
N VAL A 37 0.39 -9.34 3.58
CA VAL A 37 0.42 -8.38 4.68
C VAL A 37 1.01 -7.08 4.16
N TYR A 38 0.24 -6.00 4.23
CA TYR A 38 0.73 -4.66 3.94
C TYR A 38 0.97 -3.89 5.23
N GLY A 39 2.23 -3.50 5.45
CA GLY A 39 2.57 -2.49 6.43
C GLY A 39 2.44 -1.12 5.82
N VAL A 40 1.61 -0.27 6.40
CA VAL A 40 1.22 1.01 5.83
C VAL A 40 1.12 2.10 6.90
N GLY A 41 1.05 3.36 6.45
CA GLY A 41 0.71 4.49 7.30
C GLY A 41 -0.80 4.66 7.45
N HIS A 42 -1.21 5.50 8.40
CA HIS A 42 -2.62 5.77 8.67
C HIS A 42 -3.32 6.54 7.53
N GLU A 43 -2.58 7.24 6.69
CA GLU A 43 -3.11 8.03 5.57
C GLU A 43 -3.40 7.21 4.31
N MET A 44 -2.95 5.96 4.27
CA MET A 44 -3.02 5.10 3.09
C MET A 44 -4.45 4.94 2.55
N ALA A 45 -5.44 4.78 3.42
CA ALA A 45 -6.83 4.63 3.01
C ALA A 45 -7.36 5.88 2.29
N GLN A 46 -6.95 7.09 2.73
CA GLN A 46 -7.30 8.34 2.07
C GLN A 46 -6.59 8.50 0.73
N THR A 47 -5.28 8.26 0.70
CA THR A 47 -4.45 8.38 -0.50
C THR A 47 -4.97 7.49 -1.64
N PHE A 48 -5.32 6.24 -1.34
CA PHE A 48 -5.81 5.28 -2.34
C PHE A 48 -7.34 5.20 -2.42
N ARG A 49 -8.05 6.12 -1.76
CA ARG A 49 -9.52 6.21 -1.76
C ARG A 49 -10.19 4.89 -1.40
N MET A 50 -9.64 4.20 -0.43
CA MET A 50 -10.19 2.96 0.10
C MET A 50 -11.21 3.25 1.20
N LYS A 51 -12.27 2.46 1.22
CA LYS A 51 -13.34 2.61 2.19
C LYS A 51 -13.33 1.49 3.21
N VAL A 52 -13.64 1.83 4.45
CA VAL A 52 -13.82 0.88 5.56
C VAL A 52 -15.28 0.49 5.63
N GLN A 53 -15.56 -0.81 5.62
CA GLN A 53 -16.91 -1.35 5.78
C GLN A 53 -17.33 -1.44 7.23
N LEU A 54 -16.44 -1.89 8.10
CA LEU A 54 -16.66 -2.04 9.55
C LEU A 54 -15.51 -1.41 10.31
N GLY A 55 -15.83 -0.75 11.42
CA GLY A 55 -14.82 -0.19 12.32
C GLY A 55 -14.07 1.00 11.75
N LYS A 56 -12.75 0.98 11.91
CA LYS A 56 -11.86 2.09 11.55
C LYS A 56 -10.62 1.56 10.82
N PHE A 57 -10.00 2.44 10.03
CA PHE A 57 -8.65 2.20 9.54
C PHE A 57 -7.60 2.46 10.64
N LEU A 58 -6.33 2.20 10.35
CA LEU A 58 -5.24 2.40 11.29
C LEU A 58 -5.20 3.83 11.84
N PRO A 59 -5.06 4.02 13.16
CA PRO A 59 -5.00 5.34 13.77
C PRO A 59 -3.65 6.01 13.54
N PRO A 60 -3.55 7.34 13.72
CA PRO A 60 -2.30 8.08 13.60
C PRO A 60 -1.40 7.89 14.82
N ASP A 61 -0.95 6.67 15.04
CA ASP A 61 0.02 6.34 16.07
C ASP A 61 1.44 6.83 15.69
N ASP A 62 2.34 6.83 16.64
CA ASP A 62 3.76 7.06 16.37
C ASP A 62 4.25 6.05 15.30
N PRO A 63 4.75 6.52 14.16
CA PRO A 63 5.16 5.61 13.07
C PRO A 63 6.25 4.60 13.46
N SER A 64 7.04 4.89 14.49
CA SER A 64 8.11 4.01 14.97
C SER A 64 7.69 3.07 16.09
N ALA A 65 6.54 3.32 16.72
CA ALA A 65 6.06 2.59 17.89
C ALA A 65 4.54 2.37 17.86
N ALA A 66 4.00 2.01 16.71
CA ALA A 66 2.57 1.82 16.54
C ALA A 66 2.03 0.60 17.29
N ARG A 67 0.78 0.71 17.75
CA ARG A 67 0.07 -0.40 18.39
C ARG A 67 -0.19 -1.54 17.40
N ALA A 68 -0.27 -2.76 17.90
CA ALA A 68 -0.50 -3.96 17.10
C ALA A 68 -1.98 -4.08 16.69
N PHE A 69 -2.41 -3.20 15.79
CA PHE A 69 -3.73 -3.21 15.18
C PHE A 69 -3.68 -3.79 13.77
N VAL A 70 -4.78 -4.37 13.34
CA VAL A 70 -4.95 -4.91 12.00
C VAL A 70 -6.31 -4.54 11.44
N VAL A 71 -6.31 -4.21 10.15
CA VAL A 71 -7.52 -4.03 9.35
C VAL A 71 -7.56 -5.15 8.32
N LEU A 72 -8.70 -5.87 8.28
CA LEU A 72 -8.85 -7.02 7.40
C LEU A 72 -9.39 -6.62 6.02
N GLY A 73 -8.88 -7.22 4.98
CA GLY A 73 -9.54 -7.23 3.68
C GLY A 73 -10.84 -8.05 3.74
N SER A 74 -11.77 -7.79 2.85
CA SER A 74 -13.11 -8.40 2.88
C SER A 74 -13.07 -9.94 2.76
N LYS A 75 -12.18 -10.47 1.93
CA LYS A 75 -12.01 -11.91 1.75
C LYS A 75 -11.41 -12.59 2.97
N VAL A 76 -10.41 -11.97 3.59
CA VAL A 76 -9.82 -12.50 4.83
C VAL A 76 -10.87 -12.56 5.94
N LYS A 77 -11.67 -11.51 6.11
CA LYS A 77 -12.79 -11.50 7.05
C LYS A 77 -13.76 -12.63 6.76
N GLN A 78 -14.16 -12.81 5.51
CA GLN A 78 -15.11 -13.84 5.10
C GLN A 78 -14.59 -15.25 5.37
N GLU A 79 -13.33 -15.51 5.04
CA GLU A 79 -12.73 -16.84 5.17
C GLU A 79 -12.43 -17.24 6.63
N LEU A 80 -12.04 -16.28 7.47
CA LEU A 80 -11.67 -16.54 8.87
C LEU A 80 -12.83 -16.36 9.85
N PHE A 81 -13.72 -15.41 9.63
CA PHE A 81 -14.80 -15.05 10.54
C PHE A 81 -16.20 -15.33 9.98
N GLY A 82 -16.34 -15.53 8.67
CA GLY A 82 -17.65 -15.72 8.06
C GLY A 82 -18.61 -14.58 8.38
N THR A 83 -19.72 -14.90 9.04
CA THR A 83 -20.73 -13.91 9.47
C THR A 83 -20.44 -13.27 10.84
N VAL A 84 -19.44 -13.75 11.57
CA VAL A 84 -19.08 -13.25 12.89
C VAL A 84 -18.42 -11.87 12.75
N ASN A 85 -18.78 -10.96 13.65
CA ASN A 85 -18.15 -9.64 13.71
C ASN A 85 -16.71 -9.77 14.26
N PRO A 86 -15.68 -9.45 13.46
CA PRO A 86 -14.29 -9.63 13.87
C PRO A 86 -13.75 -8.50 14.75
N LEU A 87 -14.47 -7.37 14.87
CA LEU A 87 -13.97 -6.19 15.60
C LEU A 87 -13.67 -6.52 17.05
N GLY A 88 -12.48 -6.13 17.51
CA GLY A 88 -12.00 -6.40 18.87
C GLY A 88 -11.40 -7.79 19.09
N SER A 89 -11.54 -8.71 18.14
CA SER A 89 -10.90 -10.01 18.21
C SER A 89 -9.39 -9.91 18.08
N ARG A 90 -8.69 -10.82 18.74
CA ARG A 90 -7.24 -10.96 18.60
C ARG A 90 -6.94 -12.07 17.61
N ILE A 91 -6.14 -11.76 16.61
CA ILE A 91 -5.68 -12.72 15.62
C ILE A 91 -4.16 -12.81 15.67
N ARG A 92 -3.61 -13.91 15.16
CA ARG A 92 -2.17 -14.08 15.03
C ARG A 92 -1.77 -13.90 13.57
N ILE A 93 -0.77 -13.06 13.35
CA ILE A 93 -0.12 -12.87 12.05
C ILE A 93 1.33 -13.26 12.22
N GLY A 94 1.75 -14.36 11.60
CA GLY A 94 3.05 -14.93 11.84
C GLY A 94 3.24 -15.29 13.31
N SER A 95 4.20 -14.69 13.97
CA SER A 95 4.52 -14.93 15.39
C SER A 95 3.83 -13.96 16.35
N GLU A 96 3.14 -12.94 15.87
CA GLU A 96 2.63 -11.86 16.71
C GLU A 96 1.10 -11.76 16.73
N ARG A 97 0.57 -11.20 17.82
CA ARG A 97 -0.87 -10.99 18.00
C ARG A 97 -1.26 -9.57 17.66
N TYR A 98 -2.37 -9.43 16.94
CA TYR A 98 -2.94 -8.16 16.52
C TYR A 98 -4.43 -8.10 16.92
N ARG A 99 -4.88 -6.88 17.22
CA ARG A 99 -6.30 -6.63 17.48
C ARG A 99 -6.96 -6.13 16.20
N VAL A 100 -8.06 -6.75 15.81
CA VAL A 100 -8.86 -6.31 14.66
C VAL A 100 -9.64 -5.05 15.01
N ILE A 101 -9.41 -3.98 14.26
CA ILE A 101 -10.08 -2.69 14.44
C ILE A 101 -10.95 -2.29 13.26
N GLY A 102 -10.84 -2.94 12.13
CA GLY A 102 -11.62 -2.63 10.95
C GLY A 102 -11.63 -3.73 9.91
N VAL A 103 -12.57 -3.61 8.98
CA VAL A 103 -12.67 -4.43 7.78
C VAL A 103 -12.89 -3.50 6.59
N MET A 104 -12.13 -3.70 5.53
CA MET A 104 -12.24 -2.89 4.31
C MET A 104 -13.43 -3.33 3.45
N GLU A 105 -14.00 -2.39 2.70
CA GLU A 105 -14.91 -2.73 1.60
C GLU A 105 -14.17 -3.53 0.53
N SER A 106 -14.90 -4.40 -0.16
CA SER A 106 -14.35 -5.17 -1.27
C SER A 106 -13.90 -4.24 -2.40
N LYS A 107 -12.67 -4.45 -2.86
CA LYS A 107 -12.08 -3.79 -4.04
C LYS A 107 -11.89 -4.75 -5.22
N GLY A 108 -11.99 -6.05 -4.99
CA GLY A 108 -11.77 -7.06 -5.99
C GLY A 108 -10.31 -7.19 -6.41
N GLN A 109 -10.10 -7.68 -7.62
CA GLN A 109 -8.77 -7.84 -8.20
C GLN A 109 -8.41 -6.63 -9.04
N VAL A 110 -7.21 -6.09 -8.82
CA VAL A 110 -6.64 -5.02 -9.62
C VAL A 110 -5.29 -5.49 -10.14
N LEU A 111 -5.11 -5.51 -11.47
CA LEU A 111 -3.87 -5.96 -12.12
C LEU A 111 -3.35 -7.32 -11.65
N GLY A 112 -4.24 -8.26 -11.36
CA GLY A 112 -3.89 -9.60 -10.87
C GLY A 112 -3.61 -9.69 -9.37
N PHE A 113 -3.67 -8.59 -8.64
CA PHE A 113 -3.58 -8.58 -7.18
C PHE A 113 -4.97 -8.63 -6.56
N ASP A 114 -5.17 -9.57 -5.66
CA ASP A 114 -6.41 -9.68 -4.88
C ASP A 114 -6.30 -8.77 -3.64
N LEU A 115 -6.83 -7.56 -3.75
CA LEU A 115 -6.80 -6.57 -2.67
C LEU A 115 -7.73 -6.94 -1.50
N ASP A 116 -8.62 -7.89 -1.71
CA ASP A 116 -9.55 -8.36 -0.67
C ASP A 116 -8.94 -9.45 0.19
N ASP A 117 -7.94 -10.18 -0.32
CA ASP A 117 -7.21 -11.24 0.40
C ASP A 117 -5.92 -10.71 1.06
N THR A 118 -6.09 -9.65 1.81
CA THR A 118 -5.00 -8.83 2.35
C THR A 118 -5.33 -8.39 3.76
N VAL A 119 -4.30 -8.16 4.58
CA VAL A 119 -4.42 -7.47 5.86
C VAL A 119 -3.50 -6.27 5.89
N TYR A 120 -3.92 -5.23 6.63
CA TYR A 120 -3.19 -3.97 6.77
C TYR A 120 -2.77 -3.80 8.23
N ILE A 121 -1.48 -3.62 8.46
CA ILE A 121 -0.90 -3.37 9.78
C ILE A 121 -0.02 -2.12 9.73
N PRO A 122 0.32 -1.51 10.86
CA PRO A 122 1.27 -0.41 10.86
C PRO A 122 2.62 -0.82 10.27
N VAL A 123 3.22 0.08 9.51
CA VAL A 123 4.47 -0.21 8.78
C VAL A 123 5.61 -0.66 9.70
N SER A 124 5.73 -0.07 10.90
CA SER A 124 6.73 -0.49 11.89
C SER A 124 6.56 -1.96 12.30
N ARG A 125 5.31 -2.39 12.48
CA ARG A 125 4.99 -3.78 12.80
C ARG A 125 5.33 -4.74 11.67
N ALA A 126 5.10 -4.32 10.42
CA ALA A 126 5.48 -5.12 9.25
C ALA A 126 7.00 -5.28 9.13
N LEU A 127 7.77 -4.23 9.39
CA LEU A 127 9.23 -4.31 9.40
C LEU A 127 9.74 -5.29 10.45
N GLU A 128 9.17 -5.28 11.65
CA GLU A 128 9.48 -6.25 12.71
C GLU A 128 9.08 -7.66 12.30
N LEU A 129 7.84 -7.84 11.82
CA LEU A 129 7.30 -9.14 11.42
C LEU A 129 8.14 -9.83 10.35
N PHE A 130 8.60 -9.07 9.36
CA PHE A 130 9.42 -9.58 8.24
C PHE A 130 10.92 -9.41 8.46
N ASN A 131 11.34 -8.95 9.65
CA ASN A 131 12.75 -8.70 9.99
C ASN A 131 13.47 -7.85 8.93
N ARG A 132 12.86 -6.73 8.55
CA ARG A 132 13.40 -5.82 7.54
C ARG A 132 13.92 -4.53 8.18
N ALA A 133 15.08 -4.08 7.72
CA ALA A 133 15.69 -2.85 8.21
C ALA A 133 15.11 -1.58 7.56
N GLY A 134 14.47 -1.69 6.38
CA GLY A 134 14.00 -0.53 5.63
C GLY A 134 12.70 -0.75 4.89
N LEU A 135 12.09 0.36 4.51
CA LEU A 135 10.88 0.41 3.70
C LEU A 135 11.13 -0.14 2.30
N MET A 136 10.08 -0.71 1.70
CA MET A 136 10.12 -1.14 0.30
C MET A 136 9.82 0.02 -0.63
N GLU A 137 8.77 0.78 -0.31
CA GLU A 137 8.31 1.92 -1.09
C GLU A 137 7.82 3.03 -0.17
N VAL A 138 7.86 4.24 -0.67
CA VAL A 138 7.21 5.40 -0.08
C VAL A 138 6.42 6.09 -1.17
N HIS A 139 5.11 6.12 -1.02
CA HIS A 139 4.24 6.85 -1.93
C HIS A 139 4.09 8.29 -1.42
N VAL A 140 4.35 9.24 -2.29
CA VAL A 140 4.23 10.67 -1.99
C VAL A 140 3.13 11.26 -2.87
N THR A 141 2.11 11.82 -2.22
CA THR A 141 1.05 12.57 -2.88
C THR A 141 1.35 14.06 -2.74
N TYR A 142 1.17 14.80 -3.81
CA TYR A 142 1.43 16.24 -3.85
C TYR A 142 0.26 17.01 -4.50
N HIS A 143 0.20 18.32 -4.26
CA HIS A 143 -0.85 19.16 -4.83
C HIS A 143 -0.86 19.11 -6.36
N SER A 144 -2.05 18.94 -6.93
CA SER A 144 -2.23 18.78 -8.39
C SER A 144 -1.74 19.97 -9.23
N ASN A 145 -1.70 21.16 -8.64
CA ASN A 145 -1.20 22.38 -9.28
C ASN A 145 0.30 22.65 -9.05
N ALA A 146 0.97 21.79 -8.27
CA ALA A 146 2.41 21.95 -8.03
C ALA A 146 3.22 21.44 -9.23
N PRO A 147 4.31 22.12 -9.60
CA PRO A 147 5.21 21.63 -10.64
C PRO A 147 5.88 20.33 -10.19
N LEU A 148 5.70 19.26 -10.95
CA LEU A 148 6.28 17.94 -10.67
C LEU A 148 7.80 18.02 -10.44
N ASP A 149 8.52 18.75 -11.28
CA ASP A 149 9.97 18.88 -11.20
C ASP A 149 10.44 19.45 -9.87
N ARG A 150 9.70 20.40 -9.31
CA ARG A 150 10.02 20.99 -8.00
C ARG A 150 9.81 19.99 -6.87
N VAL A 151 8.74 19.22 -6.93
CA VAL A 151 8.45 18.18 -5.93
C VAL A 151 9.52 17.08 -5.98
N VAL A 152 9.84 16.58 -7.17
CA VAL A 152 10.90 15.58 -7.37
C VAL A 152 12.25 16.09 -6.88
N LYS A 153 12.61 17.33 -7.21
CA LYS A 153 13.86 17.96 -6.75
C LYS A 153 13.90 18.07 -5.23
N GLY A 154 12.79 18.48 -4.61
CA GLY A 154 12.68 18.58 -3.15
C GLY A 154 12.87 17.24 -2.46
N ILE A 155 12.21 16.20 -2.95
CA ILE A 155 12.36 14.83 -2.45
C ILE A 155 13.80 14.35 -2.58
N LYS A 156 14.39 14.53 -3.75
CA LYS A 156 15.78 14.14 -4.03
C LYS A 156 16.77 14.86 -3.10
N THR A 157 16.57 16.14 -2.88
CA THR A 157 17.42 16.94 -1.98
C THR A 157 17.37 16.40 -0.55
N VAL A 158 16.19 16.11 -0.02
CA VAL A 158 16.02 15.57 1.33
C VAL A 158 16.67 14.18 1.46
N LEU A 159 16.43 13.30 0.51
CA LEU A 159 16.96 11.94 0.57
C LEU A 159 18.48 11.90 0.38
N LEU A 160 19.04 12.71 -0.52
CA LEU A 160 20.49 12.85 -0.68
C LEU A 160 21.17 13.38 0.57
N ALA A 161 20.58 14.39 1.23
CA ALA A 161 21.11 14.93 2.48
C ALA A 161 21.14 13.87 3.59
N ARG A 162 20.18 12.95 3.62
CA ARG A 162 20.09 11.90 4.63
C ARG A 162 20.97 10.69 4.32
N HIS A 163 21.01 10.27 3.07
CA HIS A 163 21.71 9.05 2.64
C HIS A 163 23.17 9.30 2.23
N GLY A 164 23.51 10.51 1.86
CA GLY A 164 24.84 10.87 1.36
C GLY A 164 25.13 10.36 -0.06
N ARG A 165 24.20 9.62 -0.65
CA ARG A 165 24.31 9.06 -2.01
C ARG A 165 22.92 8.79 -2.59
N GLU A 166 22.85 8.68 -3.91
CA GLU A 166 21.61 8.32 -4.62
C GLU A 166 21.42 6.80 -4.66
N ASP A 167 20.91 6.22 -3.57
CA ASP A 167 20.60 4.80 -3.42
C ASP A 167 19.09 4.53 -3.46
N PHE A 168 18.33 5.41 -4.10
CA PHE A 168 16.88 5.37 -4.23
C PHE A 168 16.48 5.73 -5.66
N THR A 169 15.28 5.30 -6.06
CA THR A 169 14.68 5.63 -7.35
C THR A 169 13.36 6.38 -7.12
N ILE A 170 13.18 7.50 -7.83
CA ILE A 170 11.94 8.27 -7.81
C ILE A 170 11.23 8.03 -9.14
N THR A 171 10.01 7.47 -9.07
CA THR A 171 9.20 7.20 -10.26
C THR A 171 7.90 8.01 -10.20
N PRO A 172 7.77 9.10 -10.97
CA PRO A 172 6.53 9.83 -11.07
C PRO A 172 5.43 8.98 -11.70
N GLN A 173 4.22 9.04 -11.14
CA GLN A 173 3.07 8.30 -11.68
C GLN A 173 2.74 8.71 -13.12
N GLN A 174 2.89 9.99 -13.45
CA GLN A 174 2.72 10.49 -14.81
C GLN A 174 3.60 9.75 -15.82
N GLN A 175 4.87 9.52 -15.48
CA GLN A 175 5.79 8.75 -16.31
C GLN A 175 5.36 7.29 -16.46
N MET A 176 4.85 6.68 -15.41
CA MET A 176 4.29 5.32 -15.46
C MET A 176 3.09 5.25 -16.40
N LEU A 177 2.17 6.23 -16.33
CA LEU A 177 0.99 6.29 -17.19
C LEU A 177 1.37 6.51 -18.66
N GLU A 178 2.38 7.31 -18.95
CA GLU A 178 2.92 7.50 -20.31
C GLU A 178 3.47 6.19 -20.88
N VAL A 179 4.24 5.44 -20.11
CA VAL A 179 4.75 4.13 -20.52
C VAL A 179 3.61 3.14 -20.77
N MET A 180 2.63 3.06 -19.88
CA MET A 180 1.44 2.21 -20.06
C MET A 180 0.63 2.63 -21.28
N GLY A 181 0.43 3.92 -21.50
CA GLY A 181 -0.22 4.46 -22.67
C GLY A 181 0.46 4.03 -23.97
N SER A 182 1.76 4.13 -24.05
CA SER A 182 2.54 3.68 -25.21
C SER A 182 2.39 2.19 -25.48
N VAL A 183 2.39 1.35 -24.45
CA VAL A 183 2.17 -0.10 -24.59
C VAL A 183 0.76 -0.40 -25.10
N LEU A 184 -0.26 0.26 -24.58
CA LEU A 184 -1.64 0.11 -25.03
C LEU A 184 -1.83 0.57 -26.49
N ASP A 185 -1.20 1.65 -26.90
CA ASP A 185 -1.22 2.15 -28.28
C ASP A 185 -0.63 1.14 -29.24
N VAL A 186 0.49 0.51 -28.91
CA VAL A 186 1.09 -0.56 -29.72
C VAL A 186 0.17 -1.76 -29.83
N LEU A 187 -0.45 -2.21 -28.74
CA LEU A 187 -1.40 -3.32 -28.76
C LEU A 187 -2.65 -3.00 -29.62
N THR A 188 -3.19 -1.81 -29.51
CA THR A 188 -4.33 -1.37 -30.30
C THR A 188 -4.00 -1.36 -31.79
N PHE A 189 -2.83 -0.87 -32.18
CA PHE A 189 -2.35 -0.89 -33.55
C PHE A 189 -2.22 -2.32 -34.09
N ALA A 190 -1.63 -3.24 -33.34
CA ALA A 190 -1.48 -4.64 -33.73
C ALA A 190 -2.83 -5.34 -33.95
N VAL A 191 -3.80 -5.12 -33.09
CA VAL A 191 -5.17 -5.67 -33.24
C VAL A 191 -5.86 -5.06 -34.47
N GLY A 192 -5.73 -3.76 -34.69
CA GLY A 192 -6.27 -3.07 -35.85
C GLY A 192 -5.70 -3.62 -37.16
N ALA A 193 -4.40 -3.86 -37.23
CA ALA A 193 -3.73 -4.44 -38.42
C ALA A 193 -4.22 -5.87 -38.68
N LEU A 194 -4.37 -6.72 -37.66
CA LEU A 194 -4.92 -8.08 -37.79
C LEU A 194 -6.39 -8.07 -38.23
N GLY A 195 -7.21 -7.16 -37.72
CA GLY A 195 -8.59 -6.99 -38.11
C GLY A 195 -8.72 -6.56 -39.58
N GLY A 196 -7.85 -5.67 -40.06
CA GLY A 196 -7.78 -5.26 -41.46
C GLY A 196 -7.42 -6.40 -42.43
N ILE A 197 -6.53 -7.30 -42.01
CA ILE A 197 -6.14 -8.49 -42.81
C ILE A 197 -7.29 -9.49 -42.89
N SER A 198 -8.07 -9.69 -41.85
CA SER A 198 -9.19 -10.63 -41.84
C SER A 198 -10.41 -10.17 -42.65
N LEU A 199 -10.51 -8.90 -43.02
CA LEU A 199 -11.55 -8.33 -43.82
C LEU A 199 -11.25 -8.37 -45.35
N LEU A 200 -10.02 -8.68 -45.73
CA LEU A 200 -9.58 -8.88 -47.11
C LEU A 200 -9.66 -10.36 -47.51
#